data_a7fcdd58c4f290ddd22170ed7ad9eb5b
#
_entry.id   a7fcdd58c4f290ddd22170ed7ad9eb5b
#
_cell.length_a   1.000
_cell.length_b   1.000
_cell.length_c   1.000
_cell.angle_alpha   90.00
_cell.angle_beta   90.00
_cell.angle_gamma   90.00
#
_symmetry.space_group_name_H-M   'P 1'
#
loop_
_entity.id
_entity.type
_entity.pdbx_description
1 polymer ?
#
loop_
_entity_poly.entity_id
_entity_poly.type
_entity_poly.pdbx_seq_one_letter_code
_entity_poly.pdbx_strand_id
1 'polypeptide(L)'
;TPSITFTPTSNVPMVSVSVDTNCRIGPGKIYKRVGALLVGEKTEVIARDPSNQYWYVRNPDKPGEFCWLWGQYATTTGDTGSLPVFTPPPTPTFTPTPTPAFGISVSFNQVESCVGWNIEFKLTNTGEVMWKSVSTIVTDNDAAATVNSQNDKFEEWNGCLAGSSYEDLDPGDTGYTVGGMFNNDPTGHDLDASVKVCTEDGLGGTCITKTLNITP
;
A
#
# COMPACT_ATOMS: atom_id res chain seq x y z
N THR A 1 -38.87 -49.10 -50.28
CA THR A 1 -37.81 -48.08 -50.39
C THR A 1 -37.36 -47.73 -48.97
N PRO A 2 -36.05 -47.92 -48.60
CA PRO A 2 -35.60 -47.51 -47.30
C PRO A 2 -35.54 -45.98 -47.22
N SER A 3 -36.26 -45.40 -46.26
CA SER A 3 -36.19 -43.96 -45.95
C SER A 3 -34.95 -43.68 -45.10
N ILE A 4 -34.00 -42.93 -45.63
CA ILE A 4 -32.83 -42.46 -44.88
C ILE A 4 -33.27 -41.24 -44.08
N THR A 5 -33.45 -41.47 -42.76
CA THR A 5 -33.66 -40.37 -41.81
C THR A 5 -32.29 -39.76 -41.47
N PHE A 6 -32.00 -38.55 -41.97
CA PHE A 6 -30.85 -37.78 -41.51
C PHE A 6 -31.14 -37.27 -40.10
N THR A 7 -30.43 -37.82 -39.12
CA THR A 7 -30.39 -37.23 -37.79
C THR A 7 -29.60 -35.93 -37.90
N PRO A 8 -30.14 -34.77 -37.52
CA PRO A 8 -29.37 -33.56 -37.53
C PRO A 8 -28.21 -33.67 -36.54
N THR A 9 -26.99 -33.67 -37.06
CA THR A 9 -25.81 -33.57 -36.22
C THR A 9 -25.84 -32.21 -35.55
N SER A 10 -26.02 -32.16 -34.25
CA SER A 10 -25.96 -30.92 -33.45
C SER A 10 -24.54 -30.33 -33.65
N ASN A 11 -24.46 -29.26 -34.42
CA ASN A 11 -23.20 -28.58 -34.69
C ASN A 11 -22.90 -27.71 -33.49
N VAL A 12 -22.14 -28.26 -32.53
CA VAL A 12 -21.71 -27.54 -31.33
C VAL A 12 -20.88 -26.29 -31.77
N PRO A 13 -21.29 -25.09 -31.37
CA PRO A 13 -20.56 -23.89 -31.74
C PRO A 13 -19.15 -23.92 -31.15
N MET A 14 -18.15 -23.65 -32.00
CA MET A 14 -16.74 -23.62 -31.61
C MET A 14 -16.14 -22.25 -31.91
N VAL A 15 -15.13 -21.88 -31.16
CA VAL A 15 -14.36 -20.65 -31.37
C VAL A 15 -12.87 -20.97 -31.48
N SER A 16 -12.19 -20.28 -32.38
CA SER A 16 -10.72 -20.21 -32.54
C SER A 16 -10.30 -18.76 -32.54
N VAL A 17 -9.01 -18.48 -32.34
CA VAL A 17 -8.48 -17.12 -32.31
C VAL A 17 -7.32 -16.96 -33.29
N SER A 18 -7.19 -15.75 -33.84
CA SER A 18 -6.08 -15.36 -34.71
C SER A 18 -4.87 -14.80 -33.93
N VAL A 19 -5.06 -14.46 -32.64
CA VAL A 19 -4.05 -14.01 -31.70
C VAL A 19 -4.34 -14.65 -30.35
N ASP A 20 -3.31 -15.15 -29.65
CA ASP A 20 -3.45 -15.75 -28.32
C ASP A 20 -4.28 -14.84 -27.40
N THR A 21 -5.41 -15.35 -26.95
CA THR A 21 -6.42 -14.54 -26.25
C THR A 21 -6.66 -15.04 -24.85
N ASN A 22 -6.53 -14.15 -23.88
CA ASN A 22 -6.76 -14.46 -22.47
C ASN A 22 -8.22 -14.80 -22.20
N CYS A 23 -8.43 -15.85 -21.44
CA CYS A 23 -9.73 -16.25 -20.89
C CYS A 23 -9.84 -15.81 -19.43
N ARG A 24 -10.92 -15.10 -19.07
CA ARG A 24 -11.07 -14.44 -17.78
C ARG A 24 -12.37 -14.82 -17.10
N ILE A 25 -12.47 -14.59 -15.78
CA ILE A 25 -13.72 -14.85 -15.02
C ILE A 25 -14.87 -13.93 -15.40
N GLY A 26 -14.61 -12.85 -16.14
CA GLY A 26 -15.59 -11.89 -16.66
C GLY A 26 -15.06 -11.16 -17.88
N PRO A 27 -15.92 -10.41 -18.62
CA PRO A 27 -15.55 -9.69 -19.83
C PRO A 27 -14.71 -8.45 -19.50
N GLY A 28 -13.46 -8.42 -19.96
CA GLY A 28 -12.57 -7.27 -19.81
C GLY A 28 -11.32 -7.53 -19.00
N LYS A 29 -10.36 -6.60 -19.14
CA LYS A 29 -9.02 -6.71 -18.51
C LYS A 29 -9.04 -6.61 -16.98
N ILE A 30 -10.08 -6.03 -16.41
CA ILE A 30 -10.26 -5.88 -14.96
C ILE A 30 -10.51 -7.21 -14.26
N TYR A 31 -11.02 -8.22 -14.99
CA TYR A 31 -11.28 -9.53 -14.44
C TYR A 31 -10.04 -10.42 -14.47
N LYS A 32 -9.90 -11.26 -13.45
CA LYS A 32 -8.77 -12.18 -13.29
C LYS A 32 -8.68 -13.13 -14.49
N ARG A 33 -7.48 -13.30 -15.04
CA ARG A 33 -7.17 -14.33 -16.01
C ARG A 33 -7.22 -15.71 -15.35
N VAL A 34 -7.89 -16.68 -16.01
CA VAL A 34 -8.03 -18.07 -15.55
C VAL A 34 -7.59 -19.09 -16.60
N GLY A 35 -7.29 -18.63 -17.82
CA GLY A 35 -6.79 -19.45 -18.92
C GLY A 35 -6.48 -18.59 -20.14
N ALA A 36 -6.18 -19.26 -21.26
CA ALA A 36 -6.02 -18.65 -22.58
C ALA A 36 -6.48 -19.63 -23.67
N LEU A 37 -6.91 -19.10 -24.80
CA LEU A 37 -7.04 -19.86 -26.05
C LEU A 37 -5.90 -19.44 -26.94
N LEU A 38 -5.08 -20.39 -27.35
CA LEU A 38 -3.91 -20.15 -28.19
C LEU A 38 -4.25 -20.27 -29.67
N VAL A 39 -3.44 -19.65 -30.52
CA VAL A 39 -3.60 -19.78 -31.99
C VAL A 39 -3.47 -21.25 -32.38
N GLY A 40 -4.45 -21.74 -33.17
CA GLY A 40 -4.55 -23.13 -33.58
C GLY A 40 -5.43 -24.01 -32.69
N GLU A 41 -5.76 -23.56 -31.49
CA GLU A 41 -6.70 -24.24 -30.62
C GLU A 41 -8.15 -23.87 -30.94
N LYS A 42 -9.06 -24.73 -30.49
CA LYS A 42 -10.52 -24.50 -30.56
C LYS A 42 -11.17 -24.91 -29.26
N THR A 43 -12.18 -24.14 -28.86
CA THR A 43 -12.99 -24.48 -27.69
C THR A 43 -14.49 -24.26 -27.98
N GLU A 44 -15.33 -24.94 -27.19
CA GLU A 44 -16.79 -24.85 -27.28
C GLU A 44 -17.30 -23.50 -26.77
N VAL A 45 -18.23 -22.89 -27.53
CA VAL A 45 -18.94 -21.67 -27.14
C VAL A 45 -20.25 -22.05 -26.49
N ILE A 46 -20.46 -21.61 -25.26
CA ILE A 46 -21.64 -21.95 -24.45
C ILE A 46 -22.67 -20.81 -24.47
N ALA A 47 -22.19 -19.56 -24.46
CA ALA A 47 -23.02 -18.36 -24.42
C ALA A 47 -22.30 -17.15 -24.97
N ARG A 48 -23.02 -16.03 -25.09
CA ARG A 48 -22.48 -14.73 -25.45
C ARG A 48 -22.85 -13.68 -24.40
N ASP A 49 -22.10 -12.58 -24.33
CA ASP A 49 -22.49 -11.44 -23.53
C ASP A 49 -23.60 -10.60 -24.22
N PRO A 50 -24.30 -9.72 -23.49
CA PRO A 50 -25.34 -8.87 -24.07
C PRO A 50 -24.86 -7.93 -25.17
N SER A 51 -23.57 -7.55 -25.18
CA SER A 51 -22.97 -6.67 -26.19
C SER A 51 -22.44 -7.41 -27.44
N ASN A 52 -22.42 -8.73 -27.42
CA ASN A 52 -21.82 -9.62 -28.43
C ASN A 52 -20.30 -9.37 -28.64
N GLN A 53 -19.62 -8.83 -27.65
CA GLN A 53 -18.18 -8.60 -27.70
C GLN A 53 -17.38 -9.72 -27.04
N TYR A 54 -18.00 -10.53 -26.21
CA TYR A 54 -17.37 -11.63 -25.48
C TYR A 54 -18.13 -12.92 -25.64
N TRP A 55 -17.37 -14.01 -25.71
CA TRP A 55 -17.85 -15.38 -25.71
C TRP A 55 -17.64 -16.05 -24.37
N TYR A 56 -18.65 -16.70 -23.84
CA TYR A 56 -18.53 -17.59 -22.69
C TYR A 56 -18.21 -18.99 -23.19
N VAL A 57 -17.00 -19.47 -22.89
CA VAL A 57 -16.44 -20.67 -23.52
C VAL A 57 -15.98 -21.68 -22.46
N ARG A 58 -15.84 -22.92 -22.88
CA ARG A 58 -15.16 -23.92 -22.06
C ARG A 58 -13.69 -23.51 -21.93
N ASN A 59 -13.16 -23.51 -20.68
CA ASN A 59 -11.79 -23.08 -20.43
C ASN A 59 -10.77 -24.08 -21.04
N PRO A 60 -9.93 -23.69 -21.99
CA PRO A 60 -8.95 -24.59 -22.61
C PRO A 60 -7.95 -25.18 -21.62
N ASP A 61 -7.48 -24.38 -20.67
CA ASP A 61 -6.45 -24.77 -19.69
C ASP A 61 -7.03 -25.58 -18.51
N LYS A 62 -8.37 -25.56 -18.32
CA LYS A 62 -9.03 -26.20 -17.17
C LYS A 62 -10.32 -26.91 -17.59
N PRO A 63 -10.24 -28.17 -17.98
CA PRO A 63 -11.42 -28.94 -18.33
C PRO A 63 -12.47 -28.95 -17.21
N GLY A 64 -13.71 -28.62 -17.58
CA GLY A 64 -14.84 -28.51 -16.63
C GLY A 64 -15.11 -27.10 -16.10
N GLU A 65 -14.19 -26.16 -16.25
CA GLU A 65 -14.42 -24.73 -15.98
C GLU A 65 -14.82 -23.96 -17.24
N PHE A 66 -15.33 -22.73 -17.05
CA PHE A 66 -15.71 -21.82 -18.11
C PHE A 66 -15.11 -20.45 -17.90
N CYS A 67 -14.97 -19.68 -18.98
CA CYS A 67 -14.41 -18.36 -18.93
C CYS A 67 -14.89 -17.45 -20.06
N TRP A 68 -14.65 -16.15 -19.94
CA TRP A 68 -14.98 -15.14 -20.94
C TRP A 68 -13.80 -14.88 -21.84
N LEU A 69 -14.01 -15.03 -23.16
CA LEU A 69 -13.03 -14.80 -24.20
C LEU A 69 -13.42 -13.56 -25.02
N TRP A 70 -12.45 -12.68 -25.28
CA TRP A 70 -12.73 -11.49 -26.10
C TRP A 70 -12.92 -11.85 -27.58
N GLY A 71 -14.03 -11.35 -28.15
CA GLY A 71 -14.43 -11.66 -29.53
C GLY A 71 -13.62 -10.97 -30.62
N GLN A 72 -12.81 -9.94 -30.32
CA GLN A 72 -12.08 -9.16 -31.33
C GLN A 72 -11.19 -9.98 -32.26
N TYR A 73 -10.56 -11.03 -31.73
CA TYR A 73 -9.67 -11.91 -32.48
C TYR A 73 -10.27 -13.30 -32.69
N ALA A 74 -11.54 -13.47 -32.32
CA ALA A 74 -12.22 -14.74 -32.35
C ALA A 74 -12.98 -14.96 -33.66
N THR A 75 -12.88 -16.17 -34.18
CA THR A 75 -13.70 -16.67 -35.29
C THR A 75 -14.53 -17.85 -34.80
N THR A 76 -15.84 -17.75 -34.92
CA THR A 76 -16.77 -18.80 -34.51
C THR A 76 -17.20 -19.67 -35.71
N THR A 77 -17.46 -20.94 -35.44
CA THR A 77 -18.04 -21.90 -36.40
C THR A 77 -19.24 -22.58 -35.75
N GLY A 78 -20.25 -22.95 -36.51
CA GLY A 78 -21.52 -23.45 -36.04
C GLY A 78 -22.53 -22.33 -35.79
N ASP A 79 -23.74 -22.69 -35.30
CA ASP A 79 -24.82 -21.73 -35.04
C ASP A 79 -24.62 -21.02 -33.71
N THR A 80 -24.18 -19.77 -33.76
CA THR A 80 -24.05 -18.90 -32.58
C THR A 80 -25.28 -18.04 -32.34
N GLY A 81 -26.22 -17.99 -33.26
CA GLY A 81 -27.43 -17.17 -33.16
C GLY A 81 -28.42 -17.69 -32.08
N SER A 82 -28.42 -19.00 -31.88
CA SER A 82 -29.26 -19.68 -30.89
C SER A 82 -28.65 -19.73 -29.46
N LEU A 83 -27.39 -19.21 -29.29
CA LEU A 83 -26.73 -19.26 -27.98
C LEU A 83 -27.41 -18.34 -26.97
N PRO A 84 -27.51 -18.80 -25.70
CA PRO A 84 -28.03 -17.96 -24.62
C PRO A 84 -27.16 -16.71 -24.37
N VAL A 85 -27.80 -15.66 -23.89
CA VAL A 85 -27.13 -14.46 -23.43
C VAL A 85 -26.89 -14.55 -21.94
N PHE A 86 -25.62 -14.52 -21.52
CA PHE A 86 -25.24 -14.56 -20.10
C PHE A 86 -24.88 -13.17 -19.61
N THR A 87 -25.45 -12.79 -18.47
CA THR A 87 -25.07 -11.55 -17.79
C THR A 87 -23.69 -11.74 -17.15
N PRO A 88 -22.72 -10.85 -17.44
CA PRO A 88 -21.43 -10.89 -16.81
C PRO A 88 -21.48 -10.78 -15.29
N PRO A 89 -20.52 -11.35 -14.56
CA PRO A 89 -20.41 -11.11 -13.14
C PRO A 89 -20.17 -9.62 -12.85
N PRO A 90 -20.52 -9.13 -11.64
CA PRO A 90 -20.29 -7.73 -11.29
C PRO A 90 -18.81 -7.38 -11.42
N THR A 91 -18.54 -6.15 -11.85
CA THR A 91 -17.17 -5.63 -11.96
C THR A 91 -16.48 -5.70 -10.60
N PRO A 92 -15.25 -6.28 -10.51
CA PRO A 92 -14.50 -6.29 -9.27
C PRO A 92 -14.28 -4.85 -8.77
N THR A 93 -14.71 -4.55 -7.57
CA THR A 93 -14.41 -3.29 -6.90
C THR A 93 -13.04 -3.42 -6.24
N PHE A 94 -12.13 -2.48 -6.52
CA PHE A 94 -10.86 -2.40 -5.80
C PHE A 94 -11.15 -1.99 -4.35
N THR A 95 -10.77 -2.82 -3.41
CA THR A 95 -10.72 -2.41 -2.00
C THR A 95 -9.53 -1.46 -1.86
N PRO A 96 -9.72 -0.21 -1.41
CA PRO A 96 -8.60 0.69 -1.16
C PRO A 96 -7.67 0.04 -0.14
N THR A 97 -6.38 0.02 -0.42
CA THR A 97 -5.37 -0.33 0.58
C THR A 97 -5.42 0.73 1.68
N PRO A 98 -5.57 0.35 2.96
CA PRO A 98 -5.54 1.33 4.04
C PRO A 98 -4.24 2.12 3.98
N THR A 99 -4.32 3.45 4.13
CA THR A 99 -3.15 4.30 4.26
C THR A 99 -2.57 4.08 5.66
N PRO A 100 -1.27 3.77 5.79
CA PRO A 100 -0.65 3.59 7.10
C PRO A 100 -0.83 4.82 7.99
N ALA A 101 -1.14 4.62 9.24
CA ALA A 101 -1.29 5.70 10.20
C ALA A 101 0.08 6.21 10.66
N PHE A 102 0.31 7.53 10.55
CA PHE A 102 1.48 8.21 11.11
C PHE A 102 1.16 8.68 12.51
N GLY A 103 2.03 8.38 13.48
CA GLY A 103 1.82 8.77 14.86
C GLY A 103 3.10 8.84 15.66
N ILE A 104 3.25 9.87 16.49
CA ILE A 104 4.31 10.00 17.49
C ILE A 104 3.74 10.68 18.73
N SER A 105 4.04 10.15 19.90
CA SER A 105 3.88 10.83 21.18
C SER A 105 5.23 11.39 21.61
N VAL A 106 5.24 12.63 22.06
CA VAL A 106 6.45 13.30 22.56
C VAL A 106 6.14 13.87 23.94
N SER A 107 7.05 13.64 24.87
CA SER A 107 6.98 14.22 26.22
C SER A 107 8.37 14.69 26.65
N PHE A 108 8.43 15.67 27.53
CA PHE A 108 9.64 16.02 28.25
C PHE A 108 10.09 14.82 29.11
N ASN A 109 11.39 14.53 29.12
CA ASN A 109 11.97 13.50 29.95
C ASN A 109 12.78 14.10 31.10
N GLN A 110 13.83 14.82 30.78
CA GLN A 110 14.70 15.42 31.80
C GLN A 110 15.60 16.53 31.21
N VAL A 111 16.22 17.28 32.10
CA VAL A 111 17.31 18.19 31.76
C VAL A 111 18.64 17.44 31.95
N GLU A 112 19.45 17.41 30.91
CA GLU A 112 20.78 16.79 30.94
C GLU A 112 21.87 17.85 31.01
N SER A 113 22.90 17.60 31.82
CA SER A 113 24.04 18.50 31.97
C SER A 113 25.33 17.80 31.57
N CYS A 114 25.93 18.29 30.46
CA CYS A 114 27.24 17.88 29.97
C CYS A 114 27.88 19.01 29.18
N VAL A 115 28.90 19.67 29.70
CA VAL A 115 29.53 20.86 29.11
C VAL A 115 28.58 22.06 28.99
N GLY A 116 27.30 21.83 28.78
CA GLY A 116 26.15 22.72 28.72
C GLY A 116 24.89 21.95 29.16
N TRP A 117 23.73 22.47 28.82
CA TRP A 117 22.44 21.94 29.26
C TRP A 117 21.60 21.53 28.06
N ASN A 118 21.06 20.32 28.07
CA ASN A 118 20.21 19.79 27.01
C ASN A 118 18.83 19.42 27.57
N ILE A 119 17.81 19.60 26.79
CA ILE A 119 16.47 19.09 27.07
C ILE A 119 16.31 17.75 26.37
N GLU A 120 16.05 16.69 27.14
CA GLU A 120 15.78 15.39 26.59
C GLU A 120 14.28 15.15 26.44
N PHE A 121 13.88 14.62 25.30
CA PHE A 121 12.50 14.23 24.99
C PHE A 121 12.41 12.73 24.83
N LYS A 122 11.34 12.17 25.41
CA LYS A 122 10.90 10.79 25.20
C LYS A 122 9.91 10.75 24.05
N LEU A 123 10.19 9.89 23.08
CA LEU A 123 9.35 9.66 21.91
C LEU A 123 8.78 8.25 21.93
N THR A 124 7.48 8.10 21.64
CA THR A 124 6.87 6.77 21.44
C THR A 124 6.19 6.76 20.09
N ASN A 125 6.58 5.83 19.22
CA ASN A 125 5.94 5.65 17.93
C ASN A 125 4.55 5.04 18.13
N THR A 126 3.50 5.84 17.95
CA THR A 126 2.09 5.44 18.09
C THR A 126 1.43 5.13 16.75
N GLY A 127 2.20 5.21 15.66
CA GLY A 127 1.75 4.93 14.30
C GLY A 127 2.09 3.51 13.85
N GLU A 128 1.92 3.29 12.55
CA GLU A 128 2.20 2.02 11.85
C GLU A 128 3.44 2.12 10.96
N VAL A 129 4.11 3.26 10.95
CA VAL A 129 5.27 3.55 10.08
C VAL A 129 6.49 3.82 10.96
N MET A 130 7.63 3.29 10.56
CA MET A 130 8.92 3.49 11.20
C MET A 130 9.42 4.93 11.02
N TRP A 131 10.02 5.50 12.05
CA TRP A 131 10.68 6.80 12.02
C TRP A 131 12.19 6.61 11.99
N LYS A 132 12.89 7.38 11.12
CA LYS A 132 14.34 7.23 10.88
C LYS A 132 15.16 8.44 11.26
N SER A 133 14.57 9.61 11.27
CA SER A 133 15.27 10.82 11.65
C SER A 133 14.42 11.74 12.52
N VAL A 134 15.07 12.54 13.33
CA VAL A 134 14.45 13.47 14.27
C VAL A 134 15.18 14.81 14.26
N SER A 135 14.44 15.89 14.40
CA SER A 135 14.99 17.20 14.72
C SER A 135 14.19 17.89 15.80
N THR A 136 14.89 18.67 16.61
CA THR A 136 14.30 19.45 17.68
C THR A 136 14.66 20.92 17.51
N ILE A 137 13.75 21.80 17.89
CA ILE A 137 13.99 23.22 18.11
C ILE A 137 13.42 23.53 19.49
N VAL A 138 14.23 24.07 20.37
CA VAL A 138 13.81 24.47 21.73
C VAL A 138 14.14 25.92 21.94
N THR A 139 13.14 26.72 22.28
CA THR A 139 13.25 28.15 22.58
C THR A 139 13.01 28.36 24.06
N ASP A 140 13.96 28.95 24.73
CA ASP A 140 13.85 29.44 26.10
C ASP A 140 13.32 30.85 26.06
N ASN A 141 12.07 31.04 26.50
CA ASN A 141 11.39 32.33 26.46
C ASN A 141 11.90 33.30 27.52
N ASP A 142 12.45 32.80 28.64
CA ASP A 142 12.99 33.62 29.71
C ASP A 142 14.40 34.13 29.39
N ALA A 143 15.24 33.30 28.76
CA ALA A 143 16.60 33.69 28.35
C ALA A 143 16.68 34.19 26.91
N ALA A 144 15.59 34.19 26.14
CA ALA A 144 15.53 34.53 24.73
C ALA A 144 16.57 33.76 23.90
N ALA A 145 16.77 32.51 24.19
CA ALA A 145 17.72 31.61 23.53
C ALA A 145 17.01 30.50 22.76
N THR A 146 17.51 30.18 21.58
CA THR A 146 16.98 29.05 20.77
C THR A 146 18.12 28.11 20.42
N VAL A 147 17.90 26.83 20.66
CA VAL A 147 18.82 25.75 20.31
C VAL A 147 18.13 24.74 19.41
N ASN A 148 18.89 24.00 18.63
CA ASN A 148 18.35 22.97 17.75
C ASN A 148 19.28 21.75 17.68
N SER A 149 18.71 20.61 17.32
CA SER A 149 19.45 19.41 16.97
C SER A 149 18.80 18.68 15.81
N GLN A 150 19.59 17.85 15.12
CA GLN A 150 19.11 16.93 14.09
C GLN A 150 19.94 15.65 14.19
N ASN A 151 19.29 14.50 14.09
CA ASN A 151 19.95 13.20 14.13
C ASN A 151 19.16 12.19 13.30
N ASP A 152 19.88 11.23 12.71
CA ASP A 152 19.30 10.02 12.07
C ASP A 152 19.31 8.85 13.06
N LYS A 153 19.26 9.14 14.36
CA LYS A 153 19.18 8.20 15.46
C LYS A 153 18.32 8.74 16.60
N PHE A 154 17.84 7.82 17.43
CA PHE A 154 17.08 8.09 18.65
C PHE A 154 17.95 7.70 19.85
N GLU A 155 18.62 8.68 20.46
CA GLU A 155 19.62 8.44 21.51
C GLU A 155 19.19 9.06 22.84
N GLU A 156 19.29 8.23 23.90
CA GLU A 156 19.17 8.64 25.28
C GLU A 156 20.53 9.14 25.80
N TRP A 157 20.51 10.19 26.59
CA TRP A 157 21.70 10.72 27.22
C TRP A 157 21.57 10.68 28.75
N ASN A 158 22.66 10.33 29.42
CA ASN A 158 22.81 10.37 30.86
C ASN A 158 24.01 11.25 31.22
N GLY A 159 23.80 12.54 31.36
CA GLY A 159 24.88 13.53 31.40
C GLY A 159 25.72 13.50 30.14
N CYS A 160 27.01 13.15 30.27
CA CYS A 160 27.94 13.05 29.14
C CYS A 160 28.04 11.64 28.53
N LEU A 161 27.22 10.71 28.97
CA LEU A 161 27.24 9.33 28.47
C LEU A 161 26.00 9.04 27.63
N ALA A 162 26.21 8.43 26.45
CA ALA A 162 25.12 7.90 25.66
C ALA A 162 24.51 6.69 26.41
N GLY A 163 23.20 6.69 26.55
CA GLY A 163 22.41 5.57 27.05
C GLY A 163 21.99 4.62 25.92
N SER A 164 20.70 4.33 25.82
CA SER A 164 20.14 3.53 24.71
C SER A 164 20.18 4.31 23.40
N SER A 165 20.49 3.61 22.30
CA SER A 165 20.52 4.20 20.95
C SER A 165 19.82 3.27 19.98
N TYR A 166 18.90 3.81 19.19
CA TYR A 166 18.19 3.13 18.10
C TYR A 166 18.42 3.89 16.81
N GLU A 167 18.77 3.19 15.73
CA GLU A 167 18.88 3.81 14.40
C GLU A 167 17.49 4.18 13.87
N ASP A 168 16.51 3.30 14.07
CA ASP A 168 15.13 3.47 13.67
C ASP A 168 14.20 3.34 14.89
N LEU A 169 13.04 4.00 14.83
CA LEU A 169 11.99 3.86 15.84
C LEU A 169 10.80 3.13 15.25
N ASP A 170 10.73 1.81 15.47
CA ASP A 170 9.67 0.95 14.95
C ASP A 170 8.29 1.25 15.59
N PRO A 171 7.18 0.86 14.96
CA PRO A 171 5.85 0.96 15.54
C PRO A 171 5.76 0.35 16.94
N GLY A 172 5.34 1.15 17.91
CA GLY A 172 5.24 0.75 19.33
C GLY A 172 6.50 1.00 20.16
N ASP A 173 7.63 1.26 19.54
CA ASP A 173 8.89 1.49 20.27
C ASP A 173 8.95 2.88 20.92
N THR A 174 9.81 2.95 21.93
CA THR A 174 10.15 4.18 22.64
C THR A 174 11.63 4.48 22.48
N GLY A 175 11.95 5.70 22.06
CA GLY A 175 13.30 6.22 21.94
C GLY A 175 13.41 7.61 22.56
N TYR A 176 14.60 8.20 22.47
CA TYR A 176 14.89 9.52 23.05
C TYR A 176 15.58 10.40 22.03
N THR A 177 15.50 11.70 22.24
CA THR A 177 16.28 12.70 21.50
C THR A 177 16.55 13.91 22.38
N VAL A 178 17.64 14.59 22.14
CA VAL A 178 17.96 15.82 22.85
C VAL A 178 17.72 17.05 22.00
N GLY A 179 17.32 18.13 22.63
CA GLY A 179 17.38 19.49 22.08
C GLY A 179 18.84 19.90 21.89
N GLY A 180 19.10 20.99 21.21
CA GLY A 180 20.45 21.55 21.17
C GLY A 180 20.90 22.00 22.58
N MET A 181 22.15 22.38 22.69
CA MET A 181 22.80 22.69 23.96
C MET A 181 22.62 24.17 24.35
N PHE A 182 22.05 24.43 25.51
CA PHE A 182 22.01 25.73 26.15
C PHE A 182 23.32 25.99 26.94
N ASN A 183 23.75 27.26 27.00
CA ASN A 183 24.90 27.66 27.78
C ASN A 183 24.58 27.85 29.30
N ASN A 184 23.31 28.12 29.61
CA ASN A 184 22.80 28.31 30.97
C ASN A 184 21.78 27.24 31.31
N ASP A 185 21.58 26.95 32.60
CA ASP A 185 20.58 26.04 33.13
C ASP A 185 19.16 26.53 32.79
N PRO A 186 18.36 25.80 32.00
CA PRO A 186 17.01 26.16 31.66
C PRO A 186 15.98 25.69 32.69
N THR A 187 16.39 25.11 33.82
CA THR A 187 15.48 24.60 34.85
C THR A 187 14.61 25.72 35.42
N GLY A 188 13.30 25.53 35.39
CA GLY A 188 12.31 26.50 35.84
C GLY A 188 11.95 27.58 34.81
N HIS A 189 12.58 27.58 33.64
CA HIS A 189 12.23 28.49 32.54
C HIS A 189 11.02 27.99 31.73
N ASP A 190 10.32 28.90 31.07
CA ASP A 190 9.28 28.60 30.08
C ASP A 190 9.88 28.27 28.74
N LEU A 191 9.78 27.01 28.30
CA LEU A 191 10.36 26.55 27.06
C LEU A 191 9.29 26.12 26.05
N ASP A 192 9.43 26.60 24.82
CA ASP A 192 8.68 26.10 23.67
C ASP A 192 9.54 25.11 22.87
N ALA A 193 9.07 23.90 22.74
CA ALA A 193 9.76 22.84 21.99
C ALA A 193 8.95 22.40 20.77
N SER A 194 9.67 22.17 19.69
CA SER A 194 9.16 21.57 18.45
C SER A 194 10.00 20.35 18.11
N VAL A 195 9.38 19.17 18.07
CA VAL A 195 10.02 17.90 17.73
C VAL A 195 9.41 17.38 16.43
N LYS A 196 10.24 17.22 15.40
CA LYS A 196 9.88 16.73 14.08
C LYS A 196 10.53 15.38 13.88
N VAL A 197 9.74 14.36 13.45
CA VAL A 197 10.23 13.03 13.05
C VAL A 197 9.88 12.77 11.58
N CYS A 198 10.75 12.05 10.87
CA CYS A 198 10.58 11.75 9.45
C CYS A 198 10.86 10.28 9.14
N THR A 199 10.26 9.76 8.06
CA THR A 199 10.34 8.34 7.66
C THR A 199 11.61 7.95 6.94
N GLU A 200 12.45 8.91 6.57
CA GLU A 200 13.75 8.71 5.92
C GLU A 200 14.82 9.51 6.65
N ASP A 201 16.09 9.12 6.46
CA ASP A 201 17.25 9.84 7.00
C ASP A 201 17.33 11.27 6.48
N GLY A 202 18.04 12.13 7.19
CA GLY A 202 18.24 13.52 6.81
C GLY A 202 16.96 14.37 6.78
N LEU A 203 15.95 14.01 7.55
CA LEU A 203 14.60 14.62 7.57
C LEU A 203 13.86 14.49 6.23
N GLY A 204 14.06 13.36 5.53
CA GLY A 204 13.41 13.00 4.28
C GLY A 204 12.07 12.30 4.48
N GLY A 205 11.38 12.05 3.35
CA GLY A 205 10.11 11.32 3.33
C GLY A 205 8.94 12.09 3.91
N THR A 206 8.03 11.37 4.60
CA THR A 206 6.89 11.97 5.28
C THR A 206 7.27 12.33 6.71
N CYS A 207 6.97 13.57 7.12
CA CYS A 207 7.31 14.06 8.44
C CYS A 207 6.07 14.49 9.21
N ILE A 208 6.12 14.34 10.55
CA ILE A 208 5.17 14.94 11.47
C ILE A 208 5.91 15.73 12.55
N THR A 209 5.27 16.78 13.03
CA THR A 209 5.83 17.67 14.06
C THR A 209 4.89 17.70 15.26
N LYS A 210 5.47 17.66 16.46
CA LYS A 210 4.80 17.89 17.74
C LYS A 210 5.40 19.10 18.43
N THR A 211 4.54 19.92 18.98
CA THR A 211 4.94 21.08 19.79
C THR A 211 4.54 20.86 21.24
N LEU A 212 5.39 21.30 22.16
CA LEU A 212 5.19 21.23 23.60
C LEU A 212 5.58 22.58 24.19
N ASN A 213 4.86 23.02 25.23
CA ASN A 213 5.30 24.02 26.17
C ASN A 213 5.63 23.30 27.48
N ILE A 214 6.83 23.51 27.99
CA ILE A 214 7.36 22.80 29.18
C ILE A 214 8.05 23.77 30.13
N THR A 215 8.00 23.44 31.42
CA THR A 215 8.81 24.10 32.47
C THR A 215 9.59 22.99 33.16
N PRO A 216 10.88 22.77 32.82
CA PRO A 216 11.72 21.71 33.36
C PRO A 216 11.96 21.79 34.83
#